data_4350b1b229b38bd1381fde306fb23389
#
_entry.id   4350b1b229b38bd1381fde306fb23389
#
_cell.length_a   1.000
_cell.length_b   1.000
_cell.length_c   1.000
_cell.angle_alpha   90.00
_cell.angle_beta   90.00
_cell.angle_gamma   90.00
#
_symmetry.space_group_name_H-M   'P 1'
#
loop_
_entity.id
_entity.type
_entity.pdbx_description
1 polymer ?
#
loop_
_entity_poly.entity_id
_entity_poly.type
_entity_poly.pdbx_seq_one_letter_code
_entity_poly.pdbx_strand_id
1 'polypeptide(L)'
;MRIILARHGETDYNKNKMVQGHTDIPLNEEGIRQGIAAGKKIEGYKIAIAYSSVLGRAYDTARYMLDNSNSDDNKKLSIIKDKRLIEKSYGGYEGVSFAEYGAGLKAGETRGMELDSDAADRVEEFFKEKYEEHPDKTMLAVCHGGLIRSFLTEKGIKEVLRGVIVNTSVSVLEYDGEKFELIEFNK
;
A
#
# COMPACT_ATOMS: atom_id res chain seq x y z
N MET A 1 -4.58 4.97 -17.12
CA MET A 1 -4.84 3.84 -16.18
C MET A 1 -5.25 4.41 -14.84
N ARG A 2 -6.31 3.88 -14.24
CA ARG A 2 -6.70 4.26 -12.87
C ARG A 2 -6.12 3.27 -11.87
N ILE A 3 -5.51 3.78 -10.79
CA ILE A 3 -4.87 2.99 -9.76
C ILE A 3 -5.61 3.24 -8.43
N ILE A 4 -6.16 2.18 -7.85
CA ILE A 4 -6.71 2.17 -6.49
C ILE A 4 -5.62 1.62 -5.60
N LEU A 5 -4.90 2.51 -4.91
CA LEU A 5 -3.76 2.18 -4.06
C LEU A 5 -4.23 2.11 -2.60
N ALA A 6 -4.13 0.94 -1.97
CA ALA A 6 -4.63 0.72 -0.61
C ALA A 6 -3.53 0.23 0.34
N ARG A 7 -3.59 0.68 1.60
CA ARG A 7 -2.77 0.15 2.68
C ARG A 7 -3.44 -1.08 3.30
N HIS A 8 -2.64 -2.08 3.71
CA HIS A 8 -3.14 -3.25 4.45
C HIS A 8 -3.85 -2.87 5.77
N GLY A 9 -4.68 -3.79 6.28
CA GLY A 9 -5.36 -3.69 7.57
C GLY A 9 -4.42 -3.73 8.77
N GLU A 10 -4.97 -3.48 9.96
CA GLU A 10 -4.19 -3.45 11.20
C GLU A 10 -3.54 -4.82 11.52
N THR A 11 -2.33 -4.76 12.03
CA THR A 11 -1.60 -5.89 12.62
C THR A 11 -1.28 -5.59 14.08
N ASP A 12 -0.85 -6.58 14.87
CA ASP A 12 -0.43 -6.33 16.24
C ASP A 12 0.77 -5.38 16.33
N TYR A 13 1.66 -5.36 15.33
CA TYR A 13 2.74 -4.38 15.29
C TYR A 13 2.21 -2.95 15.08
N ASN A 14 1.19 -2.75 14.26
CA ASN A 14 0.55 -1.43 14.13
C ASN A 14 -0.07 -0.98 15.45
N LYS A 15 -0.86 -1.86 16.10
CA LYS A 15 -1.50 -1.61 17.39
C LYS A 15 -0.47 -1.24 18.46
N ASN A 16 0.65 -1.94 18.50
CA ASN A 16 1.72 -1.75 19.49
C ASN A 16 2.76 -0.69 19.07
N LYS A 17 2.53 0.02 17.95
CA LYS A 17 3.42 1.07 17.42
C LYS A 17 4.85 0.56 17.19
N MET A 18 4.98 -0.61 16.58
CA MET A 18 6.24 -1.25 16.22
C MET A 18 6.47 -1.18 14.70
N VAL A 19 7.72 -1.06 14.31
CA VAL A 19 8.14 -1.04 12.90
C VAL A 19 8.09 -2.46 12.35
N GLN A 20 7.42 -2.65 11.18
CA GLN A 20 7.27 -3.99 10.59
C GLN A 20 8.28 -4.26 9.48
N GLY A 21 8.32 -3.38 8.45
CA GLY A 21 9.12 -3.60 7.26
C GLY A 21 8.76 -4.91 6.54
N HIS A 22 9.76 -5.72 6.27
CA HIS A 22 9.61 -7.02 5.60
C HIS A 22 9.17 -8.16 6.54
N THR A 23 9.18 -7.95 7.86
CA THR A 23 8.64 -8.93 8.81
C THR A 23 7.15 -9.12 8.54
N ASP A 24 6.74 -10.35 8.23
CA ASP A 24 5.36 -10.64 7.85
C ASP A 24 4.49 -10.98 9.07
N ILE A 25 3.95 -9.95 9.70
CA ILE A 25 2.99 -10.05 10.80
C ILE A 25 1.59 -10.12 10.20
N PRO A 26 0.75 -11.11 10.58
CA PRO A 26 -0.60 -11.26 10.06
C PRO A 26 -1.53 -10.11 10.50
N LEU A 27 -2.65 -9.98 9.81
CA LEU A 27 -3.75 -9.12 10.27
C LEU A 27 -4.23 -9.60 11.64
N ASN A 28 -4.50 -8.65 12.54
CA ASN A 28 -5.24 -8.96 13.76
C ASN A 28 -6.77 -8.91 13.48
N GLU A 29 -7.60 -9.20 14.48
CA GLU A 29 -9.05 -9.20 14.33
C GLU A 29 -9.59 -7.85 13.83
N GLU A 30 -9.01 -6.74 14.28
CA GLU A 30 -9.37 -5.41 13.81
C GLU A 30 -9.00 -5.22 12.34
N GLY A 31 -7.80 -5.65 11.92
CA GLY A 31 -7.36 -5.58 10.53
C GLY A 31 -8.26 -6.38 9.59
N ILE A 32 -8.77 -7.53 10.04
CA ILE A 32 -9.76 -8.32 9.28
C ILE A 32 -11.06 -7.53 9.13
N ARG A 33 -11.60 -6.95 10.22
CA ARG A 33 -12.80 -6.10 10.17
C ARG A 33 -12.61 -4.89 9.25
N GLN A 34 -11.45 -4.25 9.31
CA GLN A 34 -11.09 -3.14 8.45
C GLN A 34 -11.05 -3.56 6.97
N GLY A 35 -10.45 -4.70 6.64
CA GLY A 35 -10.40 -5.24 5.28
C GLY A 35 -11.79 -5.50 4.71
N ILE A 36 -12.68 -6.11 5.50
CA ILE A 36 -14.09 -6.35 5.14
C ILE A 36 -14.81 -5.00 4.89
N ALA A 37 -14.68 -4.05 5.82
CA ALA A 37 -15.31 -2.74 5.67
C ALA A 37 -14.78 -1.95 4.47
N ALA A 38 -13.51 -2.14 4.13
CA ALA A 38 -12.87 -1.46 3.01
C ALA A 38 -13.37 -1.95 1.63
N GLY A 39 -14.08 -3.07 1.56
CA GLY A 39 -14.82 -3.47 0.37
C GLY A 39 -15.77 -2.38 -0.14
N LYS A 40 -16.38 -1.61 0.77
CA LYS A 40 -17.24 -0.47 0.42
C LYS A 40 -16.47 0.69 -0.23
N LYS A 41 -15.19 0.87 0.08
CA LYS A 41 -14.37 1.96 -0.46
C LYS A 41 -14.03 1.76 -1.94
N ILE A 42 -14.14 0.53 -2.43
CA ILE A 42 -13.90 0.17 -3.82
C ILE A 42 -15.20 -0.05 -4.62
N GLU A 43 -16.36 0.17 -3.98
CA GLU A 43 -17.64 0.16 -4.68
C GLU A 43 -17.70 1.26 -5.74
N GLY A 44 -18.31 0.96 -6.87
CA GLY A 44 -18.39 1.89 -8.01
C GLY A 44 -17.17 1.86 -8.94
N TYR A 45 -16.08 1.20 -8.54
CA TYR A 45 -14.94 0.95 -9.44
C TYR A 45 -15.05 -0.42 -10.09
N LYS A 46 -15.06 -0.45 -11.42
CA LYS A 46 -14.93 -1.68 -12.20
C LYS A 46 -13.45 -2.07 -12.24
N ILE A 47 -13.01 -2.81 -11.21
CA ILE A 47 -11.64 -3.29 -11.12
C ILE A 47 -11.44 -4.40 -12.16
N ALA A 48 -10.42 -4.25 -12.99
CA ALA A 48 -10.09 -5.25 -14.01
C ALA A 48 -8.97 -6.19 -13.56
N ILE A 49 -8.08 -5.71 -12.67
CA ILE A 49 -6.89 -6.44 -12.25
C ILE A 49 -6.60 -6.09 -10.78
N ALA A 50 -6.21 -7.10 -9.99
CA ALA A 50 -5.86 -6.91 -8.59
C ALA A 50 -4.44 -7.41 -8.31
N TYR A 51 -3.64 -6.55 -7.69
CA TYR A 51 -2.29 -6.86 -7.24
C TYR A 51 -2.17 -6.66 -5.73
N SER A 52 -1.25 -7.38 -5.12
CA SER A 52 -0.85 -7.16 -3.74
C SER A 52 0.66 -7.30 -3.56
N SER A 53 1.16 -6.74 -2.47
CA SER A 53 2.45 -7.14 -1.91
C SER A 53 2.52 -8.65 -1.72
N VAL A 54 3.73 -9.19 -1.70
CA VAL A 54 3.98 -10.60 -1.38
C VAL A 54 3.69 -10.94 0.09
N LEU A 55 3.64 -9.93 0.98
CA LEU A 55 3.38 -10.12 2.42
C LEU A 55 1.91 -10.45 2.68
N GLY A 56 1.68 -11.42 3.56
CA GLY A 56 0.36 -11.98 3.84
C GLY A 56 -0.67 -10.94 4.22
N ARG A 57 -0.32 -9.98 5.11
CA ARG A 57 -1.22 -8.91 5.55
C ARG A 57 -1.81 -8.07 4.41
N ALA A 58 -1.05 -7.81 3.35
CA ALA A 58 -1.53 -7.06 2.19
C ALA A 58 -2.39 -7.93 1.26
N TYR A 59 -1.99 -9.16 1.04
CA TYR A 59 -2.75 -10.13 0.25
C TYR A 59 -4.13 -10.40 0.88
N ASP A 60 -4.16 -10.67 2.19
CA ASP A 60 -5.41 -10.95 2.90
C ASP A 60 -6.33 -9.73 2.90
N THR A 61 -5.77 -8.51 3.07
CA THR A 61 -6.55 -7.28 2.94
C THR A 61 -7.17 -7.15 1.55
N ALA A 62 -6.39 -7.39 0.49
CA ALA A 62 -6.91 -7.37 -0.89
C ALA A 62 -8.06 -8.36 -1.08
N ARG A 63 -7.92 -9.59 -0.53
CA ARG A 63 -8.96 -10.60 -0.61
C ARG A 63 -10.24 -10.16 0.12
N TYR A 64 -10.12 -9.66 1.37
CA TYR A 64 -11.28 -9.15 2.11
C TYR A 64 -11.96 -7.98 1.40
N MET A 65 -11.19 -7.06 0.82
CA MET A 65 -11.77 -5.93 0.06
C MET A 65 -12.57 -6.42 -1.16
N LEU A 66 -12.01 -7.34 -1.95
CA LEU A 66 -12.68 -7.86 -3.14
C LEU A 66 -13.91 -8.70 -2.80
N ASP A 67 -13.81 -9.59 -1.81
CA ASP A 67 -14.90 -10.48 -1.41
C ASP A 67 -16.10 -9.72 -0.83
N ASN A 68 -15.87 -8.56 -0.23
CA ASN A 68 -16.89 -7.74 0.41
C ASN A 68 -17.26 -6.48 -0.38
N SER A 69 -16.81 -6.36 -1.62
CA SER A 69 -17.31 -5.35 -2.55
C SER A 69 -18.69 -5.77 -3.08
N ASN A 70 -19.54 -4.80 -3.45
CA ASN A 70 -20.87 -5.07 -4.04
C ASN A 70 -20.80 -5.53 -5.51
N SER A 71 -19.61 -5.74 -6.06
CA SER A 71 -19.39 -6.16 -7.45
C SER A 71 -19.07 -7.64 -7.52
N ASP A 72 -19.94 -8.44 -8.14
CA ASP A 72 -19.69 -9.86 -8.37
C ASP A 72 -18.47 -10.10 -9.28
N ASP A 73 -18.15 -9.16 -10.15
CA ASP A 73 -16.95 -9.24 -10.99
C ASP A 73 -15.68 -9.04 -10.15
N ASN A 74 -15.68 -8.09 -9.20
CA ASN A 74 -14.54 -7.88 -8.30
C ASN A 74 -14.26 -9.13 -7.45
N LYS A 75 -15.30 -9.82 -6.95
CA LYS A 75 -15.15 -11.04 -6.14
C LYS A 75 -14.46 -12.19 -6.88
N LYS A 76 -14.57 -12.22 -8.20
CA LYS A 76 -13.98 -13.28 -9.05
C LYS A 76 -12.51 -13.02 -9.39
N LEU A 77 -11.99 -11.83 -9.10
CA LEU A 77 -10.62 -11.48 -9.45
C LEU A 77 -9.60 -12.32 -8.68
N SER A 78 -8.64 -12.84 -9.42
CA SER A 78 -7.42 -13.38 -8.84
C SER A 78 -6.50 -12.23 -8.40
N ILE A 79 -5.82 -12.40 -7.27
CA ILE A 79 -4.86 -11.43 -6.76
C ILE A 79 -3.46 -11.89 -7.15
N ILE A 80 -2.74 -11.05 -7.89
CA ILE A 80 -1.38 -11.32 -8.34
C ILE A 80 -0.42 -10.68 -7.32
N LYS A 81 0.50 -11.47 -6.76
CA LYS A 81 1.53 -10.97 -5.86
C LYS A 81 2.71 -10.42 -6.66
N ASP A 82 3.14 -9.18 -6.34
CA ASP A 82 4.33 -8.57 -6.94
C ASP A 82 5.29 -8.07 -5.85
N LYS A 83 6.57 -8.43 -6.00
CA LYS A 83 7.63 -8.07 -5.05
C LYS A 83 7.87 -6.56 -4.97
N ARG A 84 7.62 -5.82 -6.04
CA ARG A 84 7.79 -4.37 -6.08
C ARG A 84 6.80 -3.63 -5.18
N LEU A 85 5.72 -4.31 -4.75
CA LEU A 85 4.73 -3.80 -3.79
C LEU A 85 5.05 -4.16 -2.32
N ILE A 86 6.20 -4.80 -2.04
CA ILE A 86 6.60 -5.09 -0.66
C ILE A 86 6.85 -3.79 0.11
N GLU A 87 6.67 -3.82 1.44
CA GLU A 87 6.95 -2.64 2.29
C GLU A 87 8.39 -2.14 2.11
N LYS A 88 8.63 -0.88 2.40
CA LYS A 88 9.98 -0.36 2.58
C LYS A 88 10.73 -1.20 3.61
N SER A 89 11.96 -1.60 3.30
CA SER A 89 12.80 -2.25 4.30
C SER A 89 13.24 -1.23 5.35
N TYR A 90 13.02 -1.56 6.62
CA TYR A 90 13.48 -0.73 7.74
C TYR A 90 14.78 -1.27 8.35
N GLY A 91 15.39 -2.31 7.75
CA GLY A 91 16.67 -2.86 8.17
C GLY A 91 16.67 -3.23 9.67
N GLY A 92 17.68 -2.80 10.39
CA GLY A 92 17.81 -3.06 11.84
C GLY A 92 16.78 -2.36 12.72
N TYR A 93 15.81 -1.63 12.16
CA TYR A 93 14.69 -1.08 12.91
C TYR A 93 13.44 -1.96 12.89
N GLU A 94 13.42 -3.07 12.18
CA GLU A 94 12.27 -3.98 12.20
C GLU A 94 12.14 -4.62 13.59
N GLY A 95 10.92 -4.58 14.14
CA GLY A 95 10.63 -5.07 15.49
C GLY A 95 10.92 -4.09 16.63
N VAL A 96 11.44 -2.88 16.37
CA VAL A 96 11.58 -1.86 17.42
C VAL A 96 10.35 -0.95 17.50
N SER A 97 10.23 -0.19 18.58
CA SER A 97 9.15 0.79 18.73
C SER A 97 9.32 1.99 17.79
N PHE A 98 8.21 2.64 17.41
CA PHE A 98 8.29 3.91 16.65
C PHE A 98 9.05 5.00 17.40
N ALA A 99 9.07 4.96 18.74
CA ALA A 99 9.84 5.92 19.56
C ALA A 99 11.35 5.70 19.35
N GLU A 100 11.83 4.46 19.40
CA GLU A 100 13.24 4.13 19.15
C GLU A 100 13.63 4.44 17.69
N TYR A 101 12.79 4.06 16.73
CA TYR A 101 12.99 4.39 15.33
C TYR A 101 13.13 5.90 15.12
N GLY A 102 12.21 6.69 15.69
CA GLY A 102 12.27 8.15 15.59
C GLY A 102 13.48 8.76 16.27
N ALA A 103 13.97 8.19 17.39
CA ALA A 103 15.19 8.61 18.06
C ALA A 103 16.43 8.33 17.19
N GLY A 104 16.52 7.13 16.59
CA GLY A 104 17.61 6.77 15.68
C GLY A 104 17.68 7.67 14.45
N LEU A 105 16.53 7.98 13.83
CA LEU A 105 16.49 8.91 12.70
C LEU A 105 17.02 10.30 13.07
N LYS A 106 16.65 10.82 14.24
CA LYS A 106 17.17 12.11 14.73
C LYS A 106 18.67 12.08 14.99
N ALA A 107 19.21 10.91 15.34
CA ALA A 107 20.65 10.68 15.52
C ALA A 107 21.39 10.44 14.17
N GLY A 108 20.68 10.42 13.05
CA GLY A 108 21.26 10.14 11.73
C GLY A 108 21.56 8.67 11.46
N GLU A 109 20.99 7.75 12.27
CA GLU A 109 21.18 6.31 12.07
C GLU A 109 20.28 5.78 10.96
N THR A 110 20.82 4.95 10.07
CA THR A 110 20.05 4.32 8.99
C THR A 110 19.81 2.83 9.20
N ARG A 111 20.69 2.14 9.93
CA ARG A 111 20.62 0.69 10.21
C ARG A 111 20.31 -0.18 8.98
N GLY A 112 20.77 0.25 7.81
CA GLY A 112 20.53 -0.49 6.57
C GLY A 112 19.12 -0.41 6.02
N MET A 113 18.37 0.66 6.35
CA MET A 113 17.06 0.91 5.73
C MET A 113 17.18 1.14 4.22
N GLU A 114 16.16 0.72 3.48
CA GLU A 114 15.95 1.10 2.08
C GLU A 114 15.74 2.62 1.98
N LEU A 115 16.28 3.26 0.95
CA LEU A 115 16.04 4.68 0.68
C LEU A 115 14.58 4.88 0.22
N ASP A 116 14.02 6.06 0.51
CA ASP A 116 12.67 6.39 0.03
C ASP A 116 12.62 6.44 -1.50
N SER A 117 13.68 6.93 -2.16
CA SER A 117 13.84 6.91 -3.61
C SER A 117 13.79 5.49 -4.18
N ASP A 118 14.56 4.54 -3.61
CA ASP A 118 14.62 3.16 -4.12
C ASP A 118 13.27 2.45 -3.98
N ALA A 119 12.58 2.68 -2.84
CA ALA A 119 11.23 2.18 -2.62
C ALA A 119 10.23 2.78 -3.63
N ALA A 120 10.34 4.07 -3.94
CA ALA A 120 9.49 4.75 -4.91
C ALA A 120 9.76 4.28 -6.34
N ASP A 121 11.02 4.11 -6.72
CA ASP A 121 11.44 3.71 -8.07
C ASP A 121 10.89 2.34 -8.44
N ARG A 122 10.96 1.35 -7.53
CA ARG A 122 10.41 0.01 -7.81
C ARG A 122 8.89 0.00 -7.97
N VAL A 123 8.16 0.89 -7.26
CA VAL A 123 6.72 1.06 -7.42
C VAL A 123 6.38 1.76 -8.72
N GLU A 124 7.16 2.77 -9.10
CA GLU A 124 7.00 3.46 -10.39
C GLU A 124 7.23 2.50 -11.56
N GLU A 125 8.32 1.70 -11.50
CA GLU A 125 8.60 0.67 -12.50
C GLU A 125 7.43 -0.31 -12.62
N PHE A 126 6.86 -0.76 -11.49
CA PHE A 126 5.68 -1.62 -11.49
C PHE A 126 4.50 -0.95 -12.21
N PHE A 127 4.16 0.29 -11.91
CA PHE A 127 3.02 0.96 -12.54
C PHE A 127 3.26 1.29 -14.02
N LYS A 128 4.49 1.61 -14.41
CA LYS A 128 4.85 1.82 -15.83
C LYS A 128 4.64 0.55 -16.64
N GLU A 129 5.17 -0.59 -16.18
CA GLU A 129 4.97 -1.89 -16.83
C GLU A 129 3.47 -2.22 -16.95
N LYS A 130 2.70 -2.01 -15.85
CA LYS A 130 1.27 -2.33 -15.88
C LYS A 130 0.45 -1.35 -16.73
N TYR A 131 0.91 -0.14 -16.92
CA TYR A 131 0.32 0.79 -17.87
C TYR A 131 0.52 0.33 -19.31
N GLU A 132 1.71 -0.13 -19.67
CA GLU A 132 2.00 -0.68 -21.01
C GLU A 132 1.09 -1.89 -21.34
N GLU A 133 0.85 -2.75 -20.34
CA GLU A 133 -0.03 -3.92 -20.50
C GLU A 133 -1.53 -3.55 -20.50
N HIS A 134 -1.93 -2.50 -19.77
CA HIS A 134 -3.32 -2.23 -19.44
C HIS A 134 -3.65 -0.72 -19.33
N PRO A 135 -3.43 0.10 -20.37
CA PRO A 135 -3.50 1.57 -20.27
C PRO A 135 -4.88 2.12 -19.85
N ASP A 136 -5.96 1.43 -20.22
CA ASP A 136 -7.35 1.89 -19.99
C ASP A 136 -8.05 1.16 -18.84
N LYS A 137 -7.31 0.40 -18.02
CA LYS A 137 -7.92 -0.40 -16.95
C LYS A 137 -7.89 0.31 -15.60
N THR A 138 -8.80 -0.12 -14.73
CA THR A 138 -8.73 0.19 -13.29
C THR A 138 -8.08 -0.98 -12.58
N MET A 139 -7.04 -0.69 -11.80
CA MET A 139 -6.25 -1.64 -11.04
C MET A 139 -6.44 -1.40 -9.55
N LEU A 140 -6.56 -2.48 -8.76
CA LEU A 140 -6.38 -2.46 -7.32
C LEU A 140 -4.94 -2.89 -7.00
N ALA A 141 -4.22 -2.09 -6.18
CA ALA A 141 -2.92 -2.43 -5.66
C ALA A 141 -2.92 -2.27 -4.13
N VAL A 142 -2.79 -3.39 -3.40
CA VAL A 142 -2.77 -3.37 -1.93
C VAL A 142 -1.35 -3.57 -1.42
N CYS A 143 -0.84 -2.59 -0.67
CA CYS A 143 0.53 -2.56 -0.19
C CYS A 143 0.64 -1.93 1.22
N HIS A 144 1.61 -1.07 1.48
CA HIS A 144 2.02 -0.69 2.83
C HIS A 144 2.16 0.82 3.00
N GLY A 145 2.10 1.27 4.25
CA GLY A 145 2.09 2.69 4.56
C GLY A 145 3.39 3.42 4.26
N GLY A 146 4.54 2.82 4.55
CA GLY A 146 5.85 3.40 4.24
C GLY A 146 6.08 3.48 2.73
N LEU A 147 5.78 2.40 2.01
CA LEU A 147 5.89 2.35 0.56
C LEU A 147 5.02 3.40 -0.13
N ILE A 148 3.73 3.51 0.24
CA ILE A 148 2.81 4.51 -0.32
C ILE A 148 3.36 5.92 -0.06
N ARG A 149 3.85 6.17 1.17
CA ARG A 149 4.43 7.47 1.54
C ARG A 149 5.63 7.81 0.67
N SER A 150 6.61 6.91 0.56
CA SER A 150 7.81 7.10 -0.25
C SER A 150 7.42 7.42 -1.70
N PHE A 151 6.58 6.57 -2.31
CA PHE A 151 6.14 6.75 -3.70
C PHE A 151 5.43 8.09 -3.94
N LEU A 152 4.41 8.42 -3.15
CA LEU A 152 3.66 9.67 -3.34
C LEU A 152 4.52 10.92 -3.08
N THR A 153 5.45 10.85 -2.12
CA THR A 153 6.39 11.95 -1.84
C THR A 153 7.32 12.21 -3.04
N GLU A 154 7.92 11.15 -3.59
CA GLU A 154 8.82 11.26 -4.75
C GLU A 154 8.08 11.72 -6.01
N LYS A 155 6.78 11.44 -6.13
CA LYS A 155 5.93 11.99 -7.20
C LYS A 155 5.46 13.43 -6.93
N GLY A 156 5.92 14.08 -5.88
CA GLY A 156 5.59 15.46 -5.54
C GLY A 156 4.16 15.66 -5.03
N ILE A 157 3.49 14.61 -4.60
CA ILE A 157 2.12 14.64 -4.08
C ILE A 157 2.15 15.08 -2.62
N LYS A 158 1.85 16.37 -2.36
CA LYS A 158 2.02 17.02 -1.06
C LYS A 158 0.98 16.58 -0.01
N GLU A 159 -0.13 16.04 -0.41
CA GLU A 159 -1.20 15.55 0.46
C GLU A 159 -0.68 14.51 1.46
N VAL A 160 0.27 13.69 1.04
CA VAL A 160 0.89 12.63 1.88
C VAL A 160 1.66 13.20 3.08
N LEU A 161 2.12 14.46 3.00
CA LEU A 161 2.86 15.11 4.09
C LEU A 161 1.96 15.57 5.25
N ARG A 162 0.63 15.61 5.03
CA ARG A 162 -0.34 16.16 5.99
C ARG A 162 -0.81 15.18 7.05
N GLY A 163 -0.42 13.90 6.95
CA GLY A 163 -0.91 12.91 7.92
C GLY A 163 -0.32 11.50 7.74
N VAL A 164 -0.91 10.57 8.46
CA VAL A 164 -0.56 9.15 8.41
C VAL A 164 -1.39 8.47 7.34
N ILE A 165 -0.79 7.61 6.54
CA ILE A 165 -1.55 6.67 5.69
C ILE A 165 -2.27 5.69 6.61
N VAL A 166 -3.59 5.79 6.71
CA VAL A 166 -4.39 4.98 7.66
C VAL A 166 -4.51 3.53 7.17
N ASN A 167 -4.61 2.56 8.08
CA ASN A 167 -4.85 1.17 7.70
C ASN A 167 -6.13 1.06 6.87
N THR A 168 -6.11 0.29 5.81
CA THR A 168 -7.18 0.13 4.80
C THR A 168 -7.65 1.43 4.14
N SER A 169 -6.87 2.52 4.26
CA SER A 169 -7.15 3.70 3.45
C SER A 169 -6.91 3.41 1.98
N VAL A 170 -7.66 4.13 1.16
CA VAL A 170 -7.61 4.06 -0.30
C VAL A 170 -7.21 5.42 -0.86
N SER A 171 -6.23 5.44 -1.73
CA SER A 171 -5.90 6.61 -2.56
C SER A 171 -6.12 6.24 -4.02
N VAL A 172 -6.71 7.14 -4.79
CA VAL A 172 -6.97 6.93 -6.20
C VAL A 172 -6.08 7.83 -7.02
N LEU A 173 -5.35 7.23 -7.95
CA LEU A 173 -4.47 7.93 -8.87
C LEU A 173 -4.91 7.67 -10.31
N GLU A 174 -4.67 8.62 -11.18
CA GLU A 174 -4.64 8.42 -12.63
C GLU A 174 -3.21 8.50 -13.13
N TYR A 175 -2.85 7.61 -14.03
CA TYR A 175 -1.55 7.56 -14.68
C TYR A 175 -1.75 7.53 -16.19
N ASP A 176 -1.17 8.50 -16.89
CA ASP A 176 -1.30 8.68 -18.34
C ASP A 176 -0.12 8.13 -19.16
N GLY A 177 0.87 7.53 -18.49
CA GLY A 177 2.13 7.04 -19.07
C GLY A 177 3.33 7.93 -18.76
N GLU A 178 3.09 9.17 -18.32
CA GLU A 178 4.14 10.14 -17.97
C GLU A 178 4.00 10.63 -16.53
N LYS A 179 2.77 10.96 -16.11
CA LYS A 179 2.48 11.64 -14.85
C LYS A 179 1.44 10.88 -14.03
N PHE A 180 1.66 10.85 -12.71
CA PHE A 180 0.67 10.42 -11.72
C PHE A 180 -0.10 11.62 -11.20
N GLU A 181 -1.43 11.57 -11.30
CA GLU A 181 -2.33 12.58 -10.75
C GLU A 181 -3.13 11.97 -9.59
N LEU A 182 -3.14 12.64 -8.44
CA LEU A 182 -3.93 12.21 -7.29
C LEU A 182 -5.38 12.72 -7.42
N ILE A 183 -6.33 11.80 -7.44
CA ILE A 183 -7.77 12.07 -7.52
C ILE A 183 -8.40 12.04 -6.12
N GLU A 184 -8.10 11.03 -5.31
CA GLU A 184 -8.58 10.89 -3.94
C GLU A 184 -7.41 10.47 -3.04
N PHE A 185 -7.38 10.97 -1.79
CA PHE A 185 -6.31 10.65 -0.85
C PHE A 185 -6.85 10.11 0.47
N ASN A 186 -6.31 8.95 0.89
CA ASN A 186 -6.44 8.41 2.25
C ASN A 186 -7.90 8.31 2.75
N LYS A 187 -8.80 7.94 1.85
CA LYS A 187 -10.24 7.77 2.10
C LYS A 187 -10.57 6.56 2.95
#